data_04e9e453cb3fefafabf1f6ee2cd9a68e
#
_entry.id   04e9e453cb3fefafabf1f6ee2cd9a68e
#
_cell.length_a   1.000
_cell.length_b   1.000
_cell.length_c   1.000
_cell.angle_alpha   90.00
_cell.angle_beta   90.00
_cell.angle_gamma   90.00
#
_symmetry.space_group_name_H-M   'P 1'
#
loop_
_entity.id
_entity.type
_entity.pdbx_description
1 polymer ?
#
loop_
_entity_poly.entity_id
_entity_poly.type
_entity_poly.pdbx_seq_one_letter_code
_entity_poly.pdbx_strand_id
1 'polypeptide(L)'
;MTDDIVHADPIKNVAFLYPGQGSQHLGMGLELYNNYAEAKERFKQADDLLGFSLSDLCFNGPEEELNRDLNAQLAVYTVSCIVTDILKTNGVIPNATSGYSSGFYGAAYAAGCFDFAYGLEIVKRAG
;
A
#
# COMPACT_ATOMS: atom_id res chain seq x y z
N MET A 1 33.58 -15.60 10.31
CA MET A 1 33.12 -15.33 10.26
C MET A 1 32.53 -15.05 10.48
N THR A 2 32.65 -14.88 10.19
CA THR A 2 32.13 -14.57 10.17
C THR A 2 31.44 -14.03 9.81
N ASP A 3 31.32 -13.68 9.44
CA ASP A 3 30.67 -13.08 8.93
C ASP A 3 29.95 -13.39 8.03
N ASP A 4 29.96 -14.02 7.67
CA ASP A 4 29.48 -14.47 6.73
C ASP A 4 28.25 -14.71 6.74
N ILE A 5 27.80 -14.87 7.42
CA ILE A 5 26.71 -15.06 7.57
C ILE A 5 25.97 -14.14 7.34
N VAL A 6 26.18 -13.46 7.83
CA VAL A 6 25.62 -12.53 7.90
C VAL A 6 25.36 -11.93 6.79
N HIS A 7 25.94 -11.68 6.31
CA HIS A 7 25.84 -10.98 5.30
C HIS A 7 25.66 -11.72 4.26
N ALA A 8 25.69 -12.37 4.66
CA ALA A 8 25.75 -13.09 3.94
C ALA A 8 25.07 -13.05 2.79
N ASP A 9 24.28 -13.83 2.58
CA ASP A 9 23.57 -13.84 1.38
C ASP A 9 22.47 -12.86 1.40
N PRO A 10 22.33 -12.06 0.38
CA PRO A 10 21.17 -11.23 0.26
C PRO A 10 19.95 -12.13 0.12
N ILE A 11 18.81 -11.62 0.50
CA ILE A 11 17.55 -12.30 0.30
C ILE A 11 17.30 -12.35 -1.20
N LYS A 12 17.12 -13.56 -1.74
CA LYS A 12 17.06 -13.71 -3.17
C LYS A 12 15.67 -13.95 -3.73
N ASN A 13 14.82 -14.60 -2.94
CA ASN A 13 13.49 -14.93 -3.42
C ASN A 13 12.48 -14.36 -2.46
N VAL A 14 11.94 -13.22 -2.83
CA VAL A 14 10.96 -12.50 -2.01
C VAL A 14 9.67 -12.38 -2.79
N ALA A 15 8.57 -12.71 -2.17
CA ALA A 15 7.26 -12.49 -2.74
C ALA A 15 6.51 -11.49 -1.89
N PHE A 16 5.86 -10.53 -2.53
CA PHE A 16 4.97 -9.60 -1.85
C PHE A 16 3.54 -10.08 -2.03
N LEU A 17 2.85 -10.26 -0.92
CA LEU A 17 1.47 -10.72 -0.92
C LEU A 17 0.58 -9.59 -0.42
N TYR A 18 -0.50 -9.34 -1.12
CA TYR A 18 -1.35 -8.18 -0.88
C TYR A 18 -2.75 -8.57 -0.47
N PRO A 19 -3.26 -8.01 0.63
CA PRO A 19 -4.63 -8.27 1.06
C PRO A 19 -5.60 -7.44 0.24
N GLY A 20 -6.84 -7.88 0.22
CA GLY A 20 -7.90 -7.14 -0.44
C GLY A 20 -8.81 -6.45 0.56
N GLN A 21 -9.99 -6.07 0.07
CA GLN A 21 -11.02 -5.48 0.89
C GLN A 21 -11.33 -6.40 2.07
N GLY A 22 -11.47 -5.81 3.24
CA GLY A 22 -11.68 -6.55 4.48
C GLY A 22 -10.52 -6.41 5.44
N SER A 23 -9.35 -6.00 4.95
CA SER A 23 -8.18 -5.79 5.81
C SER A 23 -8.07 -4.36 6.31
N GLN A 24 -8.94 -3.44 5.88
CA GLN A 24 -8.93 -2.08 6.37
C GLN A 24 -9.35 -2.03 7.84
N HIS A 25 -8.76 -1.09 8.56
CA HIS A 25 -9.12 -0.88 9.97
C HIS A 25 -8.81 0.56 10.35
N LEU A 26 -9.54 1.07 11.33
CA LEU A 26 -9.38 2.43 11.78
C LEU A 26 -7.97 2.63 12.34
N GLY A 27 -7.32 3.70 11.94
CA GLY A 27 -5.94 3.99 12.32
C GLY A 27 -4.92 3.43 11.34
N MET A 28 -5.37 2.73 10.31
CA MET A 28 -4.46 2.14 9.34
C MET A 28 -3.60 3.21 8.67
N GLY A 29 -2.31 2.95 8.57
CA GLY A 29 -1.38 3.87 7.91
C GLY A 29 -0.89 5.02 8.75
N LEU A 30 -1.47 5.25 9.93
CA LEU A 30 -1.08 6.41 10.75
C LEU A 30 0.36 6.34 11.20
N GLU A 31 0.79 5.18 11.66
CA GLU A 31 2.17 5.02 12.12
C GLU A 31 3.15 5.23 10.98
N LEU A 32 2.80 4.73 9.80
CA LEU A 32 3.63 4.94 8.62
C LEU A 32 3.66 6.42 8.26
N TYR A 33 2.52 7.08 8.32
CA TYR A 33 2.42 8.50 8.01
C TYR A 33 3.33 9.32 8.93
N ASN A 34 3.39 8.96 10.20
CA ASN A 34 4.18 9.70 11.16
C ASN A 34 5.68 9.46 11.03
N ASN A 35 6.09 8.37 10.41
CA ASN A 35 7.49 7.96 10.41
C ASN A 35 8.16 7.92 9.04
N TYR A 36 7.41 7.99 7.95
CA TYR A 36 7.97 7.86 6.61
C TYR A 36 7.47 8.94 5.68
N ALA A 37 8.41 9.57 4.97
CA ALA A 37 8.06 10.59 3.99
C ALA A 37 7.22 10.01 2.85
N GLU A 38 7.49 8.77 2.46
CA GLU A 38 6.74 8.10 1.41
C GLU A 38 5.26 8.01 1.75
N ALA A 39 4.94 7.76 3.03
CA ALA A 39 3.56 7.65 3.45
C ALA A 39 2.84 9.00 3.37
N LYS A 40 3.51 10.06 3.82
CA LYS A 40 2.92 11.39 3.75
C LYS A 40 2.65 11.79 2.32
N GLU A 41 3.59 11.51 1.43
CA GLU A 41 3.47 11.88 0.04
C GLU A 41 2.32 11.13 -0.65
N ARG A 42 2.21 9.82 -0.41
CA ARG A 42 1.16 9.04 -1.05
C ARG A 42 -0.23 9.39 -0.53
N PHE A 43 -0.36 9.59 0.78
CA PHE A 43 -1.65 10.00 1.33
C PHE A 43 -2.07 11.36 0.79
N LYS A 44 -1.11 12.30 0.69
CA LYS A 44 -1.42 13.61 0.13
C LYS A 44 -1.85 13.49 -1.32
N GLN A 45 -1.14 12.68 -2.09
CA GLN A 45 -1.47 12.47 -3.50
C GLN A 45 -2.86 11.85 -3.63
N ALA A 46 -3.18 10.87 -2.79
CA ALA A 46 -4.50 10.23 -2.82
C ALA A 46 -5.59 11.24 -2.49
N ASP A 47 -5.39 12.03 -1.43
CA ASP A 47 -6.38 13.03 -1.03
C ASP A 47 -6.63 14.02 -2.16
N ASP A 48 -5.56 14.48 -2.80
CA ASP A 48 -5.68 15.44 -3.90
C ASP A 48 -6.42 14.84 -5.10
N LEU A 49 -6.10 13.60 -5.44
CA LEU A 49 -6.70 12.95 -6.62
C LEU A 49 -8.16 12.57 -6.39
N LEU A 50 -8.51 12.21 -5.16
CA LEU A 50 -9.87 11.76 -4.86
C LEU A 50 -10.83 12.89 -4.57
N GLY A 51 -10.32 14.05 -4.18
CA GLY A 51 -11.17 15.19 -3.84
C GLY A 51 -11.77 15.09 -2.45
N PHE A 52 -11.33 14.14 -1.63
CA PHE A 52 -11.68 14.05 -0.23
C PHE A 52 -10.49 13.50 0.54
N SER A 53 -10.49 13.62 1.85
CA SER A 53 -9.35 13.20 2.65
C SER A 53 -9.43 11.71 3.01
N LEU A 54 -8.82 10.88 2.17
CA LEU A 54 -8.68 9.47 2.45
C LEU A 54 -7.84 9.26 3.70
N SER A 55 -6.81 10.09 3.89
CA SER A 55 -5.94 9.99 5.06
C SER A 55 -6.73 10.18 6.34
N ASP A 56 -7.57 11.20 6.39
CA ASP A 56 -8.38 11.46 7.58
C ASP A 56 -9.36 10.31 7.83
N LEU A 57 -9.94 9.79 6.76
CA LEU A 57 -10.85 8.64 6.87
C LEU A 57 -10.14 7.43 7.45
N CYS A 58 -8.92 7.15 6.98
CA CYS A 58 -8.14 6.03 7.48
C CYS A 58 -7.75 6.20 8.94
N PHE A 59 -7.37 7.42 9.33
CA PHE A 59 -6.83 7.67 10.67
C PHE A 59 -7.93 7.85 11.70
N ASN A 60 -9.00 8.54 11.34
CA ASN A 60 -10.01 8.99 12.28
C ASN A 60 -11.43 8.50 12.01
N GLY A 61 -11.67 7.94 10.84
CA GLY A 61 -12.99 7.41 10.52
C GLY A 61 -13.98 8.46 10.07
N PRO A 62 -15.25 8.18 10.14
CA PRO A 62 -15.89 7.09 10.90
C PRO A 62 -15.62 5.71 10.33
N GLU A 63 -15.56 4.74 11.21
CA GLU A 63 -15.26 3.36 10.79
C GLU A 63 -16.26 2.85 9.77
N GLU A 64 -17.52 3.23 9.94
CA GLU A 64 -18.57 2.83 9.04
C GLU A 64 -18.32 3.32 7.61
N GLU A 65 -17.82 4.56 7.50
CA GLU A 65 -17.47 5.12 6.19
C GLU A 65 -16.25 4.42 5.59
N LEU A 66 -15.28 4.12 6.42
CA LEU A 66 -14.08 3.41 5.96
C LEU A 66 -14.43 2.03 5.43
N ASN A 67 -15.46 1.40 6.01
CA ASN A 67 -15.86 0.06 5.62
C ASN A 67 -16.74 0.01 4.37
N ARG A 68 -17.10 1.14 3.78
CA ARG A 68 -17.82 1.13 2.52
C ARG A 68 -16.91 0.55 1.44
N ASP A 69 -17.50 -0.21 0.52
CA ASP A 69 -16.76 -0.98 -0.46
C ASP A 69 -15.67 -0.17 -1.15
N LEU A 70 -16.03 0.97 -1.75
CA LEU A 70 -15.06 1.76 -2.49
C LEU A 70 -13.99 2.33 -1.56
N ASN A 71 -14.41 2.90 -0.43
CA ASN A 71 -13.46 3.50 0.50
C ASN A 71 -12.47 2.47 1.04
N ALA A 72 -12.96 1.27 1.36
CA ALA A 72 -12.10 0.19 1.85
C ALA A 72 -11.06 -0.18 0.82
N GLN A 73 -11.47 -0.31 -0.44
CA GLN A 73 -10.55 -0.66 -1.51
C GLN A 73 -9.50 0.42 -1.74
N LEU A 74 -9.92 1.69 -1.74
CA LEU A 74 -8.99 2.80 -1.90
C LEU A 74 -7.99 2.86 -0.76
N ALA A 75 -8.46 2.64 0.46
CA ALA A 75 -7.60 2.66 1.64
C ALA A 75 -6.58 1.53 1.60
N VAL A 76 -7.04 0.31 1.31
CA VAL A 76 -6.14 -0.85 1.27
C VAL A 76 -5.11 -0.67 0.14
N TYR A 77 -5.54 -0.22 -1.03
CA TYR A 77 -4.63 0.02 -2.14
C TYR A 77 -3.56 1.05 -1.76
N THR A 78 -3.97 2.17 -1.18
CA THR A 78 -3.05 3.24 -0.84
C THR A 78 -2.01 2.78 0.18
N VAL A 79 -2.45 2.12 1.26
CA VAL A 79 -1.52 1.64 2.28
C VAL A 79 -0.61 0.55 1.70
N SER A 80 -1.15 -0.31 0.85
CA SER A 80 -0.33 -1.34 0.18
C SER A 80 0.78 -0.71 -0.65
N CYS A 81 0.47 0.35 -1.39
CA CYS A 81 1.47 1.04 -2.20
C CYS A 81 2.52 1.72 -1.31
N ILE A 82 2.09 2.30 -0.19
CA ILE A 82 3.01 2.93 0.75
C ILE A 82 4.00 1.92 1.29
N VAL A 83 3.51 0.77 1.76
CA VAL A 83 4.39 -0.27 2.29
C VAL A 83 5.35 -0.76 1.21
N THR A 84 4.86 -0.91 -0.02
CA THR A 84 5.69 -1.30 -1.14
C THR A 84 6.80 -0.30 -1.37
N ASP A 85 6.48 0.99 -1.39
CA ASP A 85 7.47 2.05 -1.60
C ASP A 85 8.53 2.02 -0.51
N ILE A 86 8.11 1.87 0.74
CA ILE A 86 9.04 1.84 1.87
C ILE A 86 9.98 0.64 1.76
N LEU A 87 9.44 -0.54 1.45
CA LEU A 87 10.26 -1.73 1.32
C LEU A 87 11.27 -1.59 0.18
N LYS A 88 10.82 -1.12 -0.97
CA LYS A 88 11.73 -0.97 -2.12
C LYS A 88 12.79 0.07 -1.85
N THR A 89 12.43 1.19 -1.20
CA THR A 89 13.41 2.22 -0.84
C THR A 89 14.49 1.65 0.08
N ASN A 90 14.13 0.65 0.89
CA ASN A 90 15.07 0.02 1.80
C ASN A 90 15.72 -1.24 1.20
N GLY A 91 15.63 -1.41 -0.10
CA GLY A 91 16.35 -2.46 -0.81
C GLY A 91 15.65 -3.81 -0.88
N VAL A 92 14.40 -3.89 -0.45
CA VAL A 92 13.65 -5.14 -0.51
C VAL A 92 12.84 -5.14 -1.80
N ILE A 93 13.31 -5.93 -2.77
CA ILE A 93 12.72 -5.96 -4.11
C ILE A 93 12.07 -7.33 -4.32
N PRO A 94 10.80 -7.38 -4.73
CA PRO A 94 10.14 -8.66 -4.91
C PRO A 94 10.51 -9.33 -6.22
N ASN A 95 10.59 -10.66 -6.20
CA ASN A 95 10.72 -11.47 -7.40
C ASN A 95 9.35 -11.78 -7.97
N ALA A 96 8.32 -11.77 -7.12
CA ALA A 96 6.96 -12.06 -7.53
C ALA A 96 6.00 -11.30 -6.62
N THR A 97 4.85 -10.96 -7.14
CA THR A 97 3.79 -10.33 -6.36
C THR A 97 2.48 -11.04 -6.63
N SER A 98 1.63 -11.10 -5.62
CA SER A 98 0.32 -11.72 -5.74
C SER A 98 -0.65 -11.01 -4.81
N GLY A 99 -1.91 -10.93 -5.21
CA GLY A 99 -2.92 -10.28 -4.41
C GLY A 99 -4.18 -11.11 -4.32
N TYR A 100 -4.79 -11.08 -3.13
CA TYR A 100 -6.04 -11.76 -2.92
C TYR A 100 -7.18 -10.81 -3.29
N SER A 101 -8.02 -11.21 -4.24
CA SER A 101 -9.16 -10.41 -4.67
C SER A 101 -8.70 -9.01 -5.10
N SER A 102 -9.22 -7.94 -4.49
CA SER A 102 -8.82 -6.57 -4.83
C SER A 102 -7.37 -6.25 -4.48
N GLY A 103 -6.70 -7.13 -3.75
CA GLY A 103 -5.26 -7.00 -3.51
C GLY A 103 -4.45 -7.09 -4.79
N PHE A 104 -5.06 -7.57 -5.88
CA PHE A 104 -4.45 -7.58 -7.20
C PHE A 104 -3.89 -6.20 -7.58
N TYR A 105 -4.58 -5.13 -7.22
CA TYR A 105 -4.14 -3.79 -7.64
C TYR A 105 -2.82 -3.39 -6.96
N GLY A 106 -2.66 -3.71 -5.68
CA GLY A 106 -1.38 -3.48 -5.00
C GLY A 106 -0.27 -4.32 -5.58
N ALA A 107 -0.58 -5.59 -5.88
CA ALA A 107 0.40 -6.49 -6.48
C ALA A 107 0.84 -5.99 -7.86
N ALA A 108 -0.10 -5.50 -8.66
CA ALA A 108 0.20 -4.97 -9.99
C ALA A 108 1.05 -3.70 -9.90
N TYR A 109 0.76 -2.84 -8.92
CA TYR A 109 1.57 -1.66 -8.67
C TYR A 109 3.01 -2.07 -8.35
N ALA A 110 3.17 -3.03 -7.44
CA ALA A 110 4.49 -3.49 -7.02
C ALA A 110 5.27 -4.11 -8.18
N ALA A 111 4.57 -4.73 -9.11
CA ALA A 111 5.18 -5.35 -10.27
C ALA A 111 5.52 -4.34 -11.37
N GLY A 112 5.14 -3.07 -11.20
CA GLY A 112 5.46 -2.04 -12.17
C GLY A 112 4.46 -1.90 -13.30
N CYS A 113 3.26 -2.46 -13.15
CA CYS A 113 2.26 -2.40 -14.22
C CYS A 113 1.71 -0.99 -14.43
N PHE A 114 1.69 -0.17 -13.38
CA PHE A 114 1.21 1.20 -13.47
C PHE A 114 1.74 1.99 -12.26
N ASP A 115 1.65 3.32 -12.33
CA ASP A 115 2.05 4.14 -11.20
C ASP A 115 0.88 4.26 -10.21
N PHE A 116 1.16 4.90 -9.07
CA PHE A 116 0.17 5.00 -8.00
C PHE A 116 -1.11 5.69 -8.46
N ALA A 117 -0.96 6.82 -9.15
CA ALA A 117 -2.11 7.61 -9.56
C ALA A 117 -3.01 6.84 -10.54
N TYR A 118 -2.40 6.15 -11.48
CA TYR A 118 -3.16 5.37 -12.45
C TYR A 118 -3.89 4.22 -11.77
N GLY A 119 -3.21 3.52 -10.87
CA GLY A 119 -3.84 2.44 -10.12
C GLY A 119 -4.96 2.93 -9.23
N LEU A 120 -4.79 4.09 -8.60
CA LEU A 120 -5.83 4.67 -7.76
C LEU A 120 -7.08 4.95 -8.58
N GLU A 121 -6.90 5.46 -9.79
CA GLU A 121 -8.02 5.74 -10.68
C GLU A 121 -8.73 4.45 -11.10
N ILE A 122 -7.97 3.39 -11.36
CA ILE A 122 -8.55 2.10 -11.71
C ILE A 122 -9.40 1.58 -10.56
N VAL A 123 -8.86 1.61 -9.34
CA VAL A 123 -9.60 1.14 -8.17
C VAL A 123 -10.87 1.95 -7.98
N LYS A 124 -10.77 3.27 -8.16
CA LYS A 124 -11.91 4.16 -8.02
C LYS A 124 -13.01 3.79 -9.01
N ARG A 125 -12.64 3.46 -10.23
CA ARG A 125 -13.63 3.13 -11.28
C ARG A 125 -14.20 1.73 -11.13
N ALA A 126 -13.39 0.81 -10.63
CA ALA A 126 -13.82 -0.58 -10.48
C ALA A 126 -14.69 -0.78 -9.24
N GLY A 127 -14.47 0.03 -8.23
CA GLY A 127 -15.23 -0.03 -7.00
C GLY A 127 -16.50 0.77 -7.06
#